data_8a267bdc0b11b4a823af856e6e897e73
#
_entry.id   8a267bdc0b11b4a823af856e6e897e73
#
_cell.length_a   1.000
_cell.length_b   1.000
_cell.length_c   1.000
_cell.angle_alpha   90.00
_cell.angle_beta   90.00
_cell.angle_gamma   90.00
#
_symmetry.space_group_name_H-M   'P 1'
#
loop_
_entity.id
_entity.type
_entity.pdbx_description
1 polymer ?
#
loop_
_entity_poly.entity_id
_entity_poly.type
_entity_poly.pdbx_seq_one_letter_code
_entity_poly.pdbx_strand_id
1 'polypeptide(L)'
;CSNADQFVVNQIYCHLWTILMKFLVIFLLLLILNTKAYSEEKTIRMLFVGDVMLDELPGEMIKQGKNPFSAFDQIFEKADVAIGNLECVISEKGEPEKKPFTFRAHPRVIPLLKKYFSALSLANNHSGDYGPLAFSDMLDLLDQNGVLYFGGGQNIRLAHEPQMIGIKGKRIAILGYNEFLPRSFEALNDRSGIAWSDDDYVIYDIQRAKIEYKA
;
A
#
# COMPACT_ATOMS: atom_id res chain seq x y z
N CYS A 1 -52.43 65.57 -5.22
CA CYS A 1 -51.47 64.68 -4.55
C CYS A 1 -50.44 65.56 -3.87
N SER A 2 -50.40 65.56 -2.54
CA SER A 2 -49.50 66.38 -1.75
C SER A 2 -48.09 65.74 -1.69
N ASN A 3 -47.04 66.58 -1.52
CA ASN A 3 -45.65 66.11 -1.38
C ASN A 3 -45.49 65.09 -0.25
N ALA A 4 -46.42 65.02 0.66
CA ALA A 4 -46.45 64.04 1.77
C ALA A 4 -46.76 62.61 1.29
N ASP A 5 -47.65 62.45 0.31
CA ASP A 5 -48.02 61.12 -0.23
C ASP A 5 -46.84 60.51 -1.01
N GLN A 6 -46.06 61.32 -1.72
CA GLN A 6 -44.90 60.90 -2.46
C GLN A 6 -43.75 60.46 -1.50
N PHE A 7 -43.61 61.12 -0.36
CA PHE A 7 -42.59 60.81 0.64
C PHE A 7 -42.89 59.46 1.33
N VAL A 8 -44.16 59.20 1.69
CA VAL A 8 -44.59 57.93 2.29
C VAL A 8 -44.42 56.77 1.32
N VAL A 9 -44.75 56.94 0.06
CA VAL A 9 -44.59 55.95 -1.00
C VAL A 9 -43.10 55.62 -1.19
N ASN A 10 -42.20 56.60 -1.24
CA ASN A 10 -40.76 56.35 -1.37
C ASN A 10 -40.16 55.62 -0.15
N GLN A 11 -40.62 55.91 1.08
CA GLN A 11 -40.19 55.19 2.27
C GLN A 11 -40.63 53.71 2.24
N ILE A 12 -41.85 53.43 1.77
CA ILE A 12 -42.34 52.05 1.63
C ILE A 12 -41.51 51.27 0.62
N TYR A 13 -41.22 51.88 -0.55
CA TYR A 13 -40.37 51.24 -1.55
C TYR A 13 -38.94 50.99 -1.05
N CYS A 14 -38.36 51.94 -0.30
CA CYS A 14 -37.04 51.77 0.31
C CYS A 14 -36.99 50.62 1.31
N HIS A 15 -38.03 50.48 2.14
CA HIS A 15 -38.16 49.38 3.09
C HIS A 15 -38.38 48.03 2.40
N LEU A 16 -39.21 47.95 1.40
CA LEU A 16 -39.45 46.75 0.61
C LEU A 16 -38.16 46.30 -0.11
N TRP A 17 -37.45 47.26 -0.66
CA TRP A 17 -36.15 46.98 -1.33
C TRP A 17 -35.10 46.43 -0.37
N THR A 18 -35.02 47.00 0.83
CA THR A 18 -34.08 46.56 1.87
C THR A 18 -34.42 45.14 2.35
N ILE A 19 -35.70 44.79 2.47
CA ILE A 19 -36.17 43.45 2.84
C ILE A 19 -35.84 42.46 1.71
N LEU A 20 -36.12 42.81 0.46
CA LEU A 20 -35.82 41.98 -0.72
C LEU A 20 -34.33 41.68 -0.87
N MET A 21 -33.48 42.67 -0.65
CA MET A 21 -32.01 42.51 -0.67
C MET A 21 -31.52 41.59 0.46
N LYS A 22 -32.09 41.69 1.65
CA LYS A 22 -31.77 40.77 2.75
C LYS A 22 -32.15 39.32 2.42
N PHE A 23 -33.32 39.09 1.83
CA PHE A 23 -33.74 37.77 1.38
C PHE A 23 -32.85 37.24 0.28
N LEU A 24 -32.43 38.08 -0.69
CA LEU A 24 -31.53 37.69 -1.76
C LEU A 24 -30.16 37.31 -1.24
N VAL A 25 -29.62 38.05 -0.26
CA VAL A 25 -28.33 37.75 0.38
C VAL A 25 -28.41 36.44 1.15
N ILE A 26 -29.49 36.22 1.94
CA ILE A 26 -29.72 34.99 2.66
C ILE A 26 -29.86 33.81 1.69
N PHE A 27 -30.59 33.98 0.59
CA PHE A 27 -30.73 32.95 -0.44
C PHE A 27 -29.40 32.59 -1.12
N LEU A 28 -28.59 33.60 -1.44
CA LEU A 28 -27.22 33.41 -1.96
C LEU A 28 -26.30 32.73 -0.98
N LEU A 29 -26.37 33.08 0.32
CA LEU A 29 -25.63 32.41 1.37
C LEU A 29 -26.06 30.97 1.54
N LEU A 30 -27.37 30.67 1.47
CA LEU A 30 -27.89 29.32 1.49
C LEU A 30 -27.48 28.49 0.27
N LEU A 31 -27.39 29.09 -0.90
CA LEU A 31 -26.84 28.46 -2.11
C LEU A 31 -25.36 28.11 -1.96
N ILE A 32 -24.56 28.99 -1.38
CA ILE A 32 -23.13 28.76 -1.11
C ILE A 32 -22.96 27.67 -0.06
N LEU A 33 -23.80 27.64 0.98
CA LEU A 33 -23.76 26.60 2.01
C LEU A 33 -24.24 25.23 1.52
N ASN A 34 -25.03 25.18 0.43
CA ASN A 34 -25.47 23.94 -0.20
C ASN A 34 -24.55 23.43 -1.30
N THR A 35 -23.46 24.11 -1.62
CA THR A 35 -22.38 23.48 -2.37
C THR A 35 -21.72 22.46 -1.45
N LYS A 36 -22.35 21.29 -1.27
CA LYS A 36 -21.63 20.11 -0.82
C LYS A 36 -20.42 20.02 -1.73
N ALA A 37 -19.24 20.21 -1.17
CA ALA A 37 -18.02 19.88 -1.86
C ALA A 37 -18.19 18.42 -2.30
N TYR A 38 -18.47 18.21 -3.57
CA TYR A 38 -18.48 16.88 -4.17
C TYR A 38 -17.02 16.46 -4.11
N SER A 39 -16.66 15.79 -3.01
CA SER A 39 -15.35 15.20 -2.89
C SER A 39 -15.28 14.16 -4.00
N GLU A 40 -14.59 14.49 -5.04
CA GLU A 40 -14.27 13.55 -6.11
C GLU A 40 -13.64 12.32 -5.44
N GLU A 41 -14.33 11.21 -5.49
CA GLU A 41 -13.86 9.98 -4.87
C GLU A 41 -12.59 9.56 -5.62
N LYS A 42 -11.45 9.82 -4.98
CA LYS A 42 -10.14 9.58 -5.60
C LYS A 42 -9.94 8.08 -5.79
N THR A 43 -10.12 7.61 -7.01
CA THR A 43 -9.84 6.22 -7.39
C THR A 43 -8.39 5.87 -7.09
N ILE A 44 -8.16 4.74 -6.43
CA ILE A 44 -6.83 4.17 -6.19
C ILE A 44 -6.60 3.07 -7.22
N ARG A 45 -5.51 3.18 -7.97
CA ARG A 45 -5.08 2.15 -8.93
C ARG A 45 -4.05 1.26 -8.26
N MET A 46 -4.40 0.01 -8.03
CA MET A 46 -3.50 -1.00 -7.50
C MET A 46 -3.01 -1.90 -8.63
N LEU A 47 -1.71 -2.06 -8.74
CA LEU A 47 -1.06 -3.01 -9.64
C LEU A 47 -0.60 -4.21 -8.81
N PHE A 48 -1.08 -5.38 -9.17
CA PHE A 48 -0.57 -6.64 -8.65
C PHE A 48 0.19 -7.34 -9.76
N VAL A 49 1.44 -7.69 -9.49
CA VAL A 49 2.24 -8.54 -10.38
C VAL A 49 2.44 -9.90 -9.73
N GLY A 50 2.85 -10.91 -10.52
CA GLY A 50 3.18 -12.23 -10.01
C GLY A 50 4.57 -12.28 -9.37
N ASP A 51 5.30 -13.37 -9.65
CA ASP A 51 6.57 -13.68 -9.06
C ASP A 51 7.66 -12.75 -9.56
N VAL A 52 8.34 -12.10 -8.63
CA VAL A 52 9.48 -11.23 -8.84
C VAL A 52 10.72 -12.02 -8.45
N MET A 53 11.25 -12.76 -9.41
CA MET A 53 12.44 -13.58 -9.26
C MET A 53 13.62 -12.85 -9.90
N LEU A 54 14.61 -12.42 -9.09
CA LEU A 54 15.74 -11.59 -9.49
C LEU A 54 17.07 -12.33 -9.42
N ASP A 55 17.04 -13.64 -9.46
CA ASP A 55 18.18 -14.52 -9.69
C ASP A 55 18.39 -14.78 -11.20
N GLU A 56 19.31 -15.63 -11.57
CA GLU A 56 19.59 -16.07 -12.92
C GLU A 56 19.68 -14.91 -13.96
N LEU A 57 18.93 -14.98 -15.05
CA LEU A 57 18.98 -13.98 -16.13
C LEU A 57 18.61 -12.56 -15.68
N PRO A 58 17.53 -12.32 -14.93
CA PRO A 58 17.25 -10.98 -14.38
C PRO A 58 18.38 -10.46 -13.49
N GLY A 59 18.97 -11.31 -12.65
CA GLY A 59 20.10 -10.96 -11.79
C GLY A 59 21.35 -10.58 -12.60
N GLU A 60 21.67 -11.31 -13.64
CA GLU A 60 22.79 -10.98 -14.55
C GLU A 60 22.54 -9.69 -15.34
N MET A 61 21.31 -9.43 -15.76
CA MET A 61 20.93 -8.14 -16.38
C MET A 61 21.19 -6.97 -15.42
N ILE A 62 20.78 -7.09 -14.18
CA ILE A 62 20.99 -6.05 -13.15
C ILE A 62 22.46 -5.85 -12.85
N LYS A 63 23.25 -6.92 -12.78
CA LYS A 63 24.70 -6.87 -12.61
C LYS A 63 25.38 -6.11 -13.75
N GLN A 64 24.85 -6.18 -14.97
CA GLN A 64 25.30 -5.43 -16.15
C GLN A 64 24.75 -3.99 -16.20
N GLY A 65 24.06 -3.51 -15.17
CA GLY A 65 23.44 -2.18 -15.13
C GLY A 65 22.15 -2.07 -15.96
N LYS A 66 21.59 -3.18 -16.42
CA LYS A 66 20.30 -3.21 -17.14
C LYS A 66 19.14 -3.32 -16.15
N ASN A 67 18.01 -2.73 -16.52
CA ASN A 67 16.79 -2.78 -15.73
C ASN A 67 15.76 -3.72 -16.36
N PRO A 68 15.49 -4.90 -15.77
CA PRO A 68 14.52 -5.85 -16.32
C PRO A 68 13.08 -5.35 -16.29
N PHE A 69 12.76 -4.33 -15.45
CA PHE A 69 11.41 -3.75 -15.35
C PHE A 69 11.16 -2.63 -16.37
N SER A 70 12.17 -2.16 -17.10
CA SER A 70 12.05 -0.95 -17.94
C SER A 70 10.96 -1.04 -19.02
N ALA A 71 10.69 -2.23 -19.54
CA ALA A 71 9.59 -2.45 -20.50
C ALA A 71 8.20 -2.19 -19.90
N PHE A 72 8.08 -2.15 -18.58
CA PHE A 72 6.83 -1.99 -17.84
C PHE A 72 6.72 -0.62 -17.15
N ASP A 73 7.67 0.30 -17.34
CA ASP A 73 7.69 1.62 -16.69
C ASP A 73 6.32 2.33 -16.77
N GLN A 74 5.70 2.36 -17.95
CA GLN A 74 4.39 3.02 -18.14
C GLN A 74 3.24 2.39 -17.33
N ILE A 75 3.31 1.11 -17.02
CA ILE A 75 2.31 0.41 -16.21
C ILE A 75 2.51 0.77 -14.74
N PHE A 76 3.75 0.73 -14.27
CA PHE A 76 4.10 1.11 -12.91
C PHE A 76 3.81 2.59 -12.62
N GLU A 77 4.11 3.51 -13.54
CA GLU A 77 3.84 4.94 -13.41
C GLU A 77 2.34 5.28 -13.27
N LYS A 78 1.46 4.44 -13.81
CA LYS A 78 0.00 4.61 -13.70
C LYS A 78 -0.58 4.06 -12.41
N ALA A 79 0.17 3.25 -11.67
CA ALA A 79 -0.25 2.66 -10.42
C ALA A 79 0.00 3.62 -9.24
N ASP A 80 -0.95 3.70 -8.34
CA ASP A 80 -0.76 4.39 -7.05
C ASP A 80 -0.07 3.48 -6.03
N VAL A 81 -0.30 2.16 -6.15
CA VAL A 81 0.28 1.11 -5.30
C VAL A 81 0.64 -0.08 -6.19
N ALA A 82 1.87 -0.55 -6.12
CA ALA A 82 2.32 -1.74 -6.84
C ALA A 82 2.80 -2.80 -5.84
N ILE A 83 2.28 -4.01 -5.98
CA ILE A 83 2.54 -5.16 -5.11
C ILE A 83 3.07 -6.32 -5.96
N GLY A 84 4.12 -6.99 -5.48
CA GLY A 84 4.69 -8.18 -6.12
C GLY A 84 4.95 -9.29 -5.10
N ASN A 85 5.11 -10.52 -5.59
CA ASN A 85 5.59 -11.65 -4.80
C ASN A 85 7.11 -11.79 -4.99
N LEU A 86 7.90 -11.49 -3.95
CA LEU A 86 9.35 -11.59 -4.01
C LEU A 86 9.77 -13.06 -3.88
N GLU A 87 9.89 -13.73 -5.02
CA GLU A 87 10.11 -15.17 -5.13
C GLU A 87 11.60 -15.55 -5.15
N CYS A 88 12.40 -14.86 -4.37
CA CYS A 88 13.80 -15.18 -4.13
C CYS A 88 14.28 -14.58 -2.82
N VAL A 89 15.29 -15.20 -2.21
CA VAL A 89 15.98 -14.63 -1.05
C VAL A 89 16.98 -13.58 -1.51
N ILE A 90 17.02 -12.42 -0.88
CA ILE A 90 18.03 -11.39 -1.12
C ILE A 90 19.07 -11.44 -0.01
N SER A 91 20.19 -12.12 -0.26
CA SER A 91 21.27 -12.24 0.73
C SER A 91 22.54 -12.81 0.09
N GLU A 92 23.66 -12.56 0.72
CA GLU A 92 24.94 -13.24 0.42
C GLU A 92 25.28 -14.32 1.48
N LYS A 93 24.36 -14.56 2.45
CA LYS A 93 24.52 -15.51 3.54
C LYS A 93 23.72 -16.80 3.28
N GLY A 94 23.96 -17.81 4.13
CA GLY A 94 23.22 -19.07 4.10
C GLY A 94 23.67 -20.00 2.97
N GLU A 95 23.20 -21.24 3.07
CA GLU A 95 23.49 -22.31 2.11
C GLU A 95 22.17 -22.77 1.45
N PRO A 96 22.21 -23.21 0.19
CA PRO A 96 21.00 -23.62 -0.51
C PRO A 96 20.36 -24.86 0.14
N GLU A 97 19.05 -24.84 0.29
CA GLU A 97 18.27 -25.98 0.71
C GLU A 97 18.34 -27.12 -0.31
N LYS A 98 18.20 -28.37 0.17
CA LYS A 98 18.21 -29.57 -0.68
C LYS A 98 16.89 -29.75 -1.42
N LYS A 99 16.65 -28.90 -2.42
CA LYS A 99 15.48 -28.96 -3.32
C LYS A 99 15.87 -28.64 -4.75
N PRO A 100 15.03 -28.99 -5.75
CA PRO A 100 15.39 -28.85 -7.16
C PRO A 100 15.68 -27.40 -7.60
N PHE A 101 14.96 -26.42 -7.04
CA PHE A 101 15.07 -25.01 -7.39
C PHE A 101 15.24 -24.18 -6.13
N THR A 102 16.29 -23.36 -6.11
CA THR A 102 16.58 -22.39 -5.06
C THR A 102 16.97 -21.08 -5.69
N PHE A 103 16.36 -19.98 -5.28
CA PHE A 103 16.57 -18.67 -5.87
C PHE A 103 17.18 -17.69 -4.88
N ARG A 104 18.30 -17.05 -5.28
CA ARG A 104 18.98 -16.04 -4.48
C ARG A 104 19.43 -14.85 -5.31
N ALA A 105 18.84 -13.69 -5.02
CA ALA A 105 19.28 -12.43 -5.60
C ALA A 105 20.36 -11.75 -4.76
N HIS A 106 21.30 -11.09 -5.42
CA HIS A 106 22.30 -10.26 -4.75
C HIS A 106 21.66 -8.95 -4.24
N PRO A 107 22.06 -8.37 -3.08
CA PRO A 107 21.50 -7.13 -2.52
C PRO A 107 21.48 -5.92 -3.48
N ARG A 108 22.27 -5.90 -4.55
CA ARG A 108 22.21 -4.87 -5.59
C ARG A 108 20.87 -4.68 -6.27
N VAL A 109 19.91 -5.63 -6.11
CA VAL A 109 18.56 -5.55 -6.68
C VAL A 109 17.65 -4.60 -5.89
N ILE A 110 17.97 -4.32 -4.63
CA ILE A 110 17.11 -3.57 -3.69
C ILE A 110 16.72 -2.18 -4.22
N PRO A 111 17.61 -1.37 -4.83
CA PRO A 111 17.20 -0.08 -5.39
C PRO A 111 16.13 -0.17 -6.47
N LEU A 112 16.12 -1.25 -7.26
CA LEU A 112 15.08 -1.49 -8.26
C LEU A 112 13.76 -1.88 -7.58
N LEU A 113 13.79 -2.77 -6.60
CA LEU A 113 12.60 -3.13 -5.84
C LEU A 113 11.95 -1.90 -5.21
N LYS A 114 12.75 -1.05 -4.57
CA LYS A 114 12.27 0.21 -3.97
C LYS A 114 11.70 1.19 -5.01
N LYS A 115 12.23 1.19 -6.22
CA LYS A 115 11.73 2.06 -7.31
C LYS A 115 10.36 1.62 -7.80
N TYR A 116 10.13 0.31 -7.95
CA TYR A 116 8.97 -0.22 -8.64
C TYR A 116 7.85 -0.67 -7.73
N PHE A 117 8.14 -1.11 -6.50
CA PHE A 117 7.14 -1.72 -5.62
C PHE A 117 6.86 -0.88 -4.39
N SER A 118 5.58 -0.77 -4.06
CA SER A 118 5.11 -0.16 -2.81
C SER A 118 5.28 -1.12 -1.64
N ALA A 119 5.08 -2.42 -1.86
CA ALA A 119 5.36 -3.48 -0.90
C ALA A 119 5.51 -4.83 -1.61
N LEU A 120 6.19 -5.77 -0.97
CA LEU A 120 6.48 -7.10 -1.51
C LEU A 120 5.99 -8.19 -0.56
N SER A 121 5.31 -9.20 -1.09
CA SER A 121 5.01 -10.42 -0.35
C SER A 121 6.28 -11.24 -0.17
N LEU A 122 6.50 -11.72 1.04
CA LEU A 122 7.52 -12.73 1.36
C LEU A 122 6.90 -14.10 1.64
N ALA A 123 5.56 -14.21 1.59
CA ALA A 123 4.85 -15.44 1.91
C ALA A 123 4.82 -16.38 0.70
N ASN A 124 5.94 -17.04 0.41
CA ASN A 124 6.06 -18.00 -0.68
C ASN A 124 7.01 -19.17 -0.33
N ASN A 125 7.04 -20.19 -1.18
CA ASN A 125 7.83 -21.39 -0.99
C ASN A 125 9.33 -21.22 -1.26
N HIS A 126 9.76 -20.08 -1.81
CA HIS A 126 11.17 -19.77 -2.08
C HIS A 126 11.82 -18.87 -1.02
N SER A 127 11.05 -18.34 -0.08
CA SER A 127 11.58 -17.50 1.00
C SER A 127 12.56 -18.22 1.91
N GLY A 128 12.46 -19.54 2.03
CA GLY A 128 13.35 -20.38 2.84
C GLY A 128 14.53 -20.99 2.07
N ASP A 129 14.75 -20.69 0.83
CA ASP A 129 15.69 -21.36 -0.07
C ASP A 129 17.13 -21.42 0.41
N TYR A 130 17.54 -20.46 1.23
CA TYR A 130 18.89 -20.37 1.81
C TYR A 130 18.88 -20.34 3.34
N GLY A 131 17.80 -20.84 3.93
CA GLY A 131 17.63 -21.00 5.37
C GLY A 131 17.35 -19.73 6.16
N PRO A 132 17.14 -19.85 7.48
CA PRO A 132 16.74 -18.74 8.34
C PRO A 132 17.76 -17.59 8.41
N LEU A 133 19.05 -17.89 8.31
CA LEU A 133 20.10 -16.87 8.34
C LEU A 133 20.00 -15.92 7.12
N ALA A 134 19.82 -16.48 5.93
CA ALA A 134 19.67 -15.68 4.71
C ALA A 134 18.36 -14.88 4.72
N PHE A 135 17.28 -15.48 5.22
CA PHE A 135 15.98 -14.80 5.31
C PHE A 135 16.02 -13.65 6.33
N SER A 136 16.60 -13.85 7.51
CA SER A 136 16.79 -12.76 8.49
C SER A 136 17.65 -11.62 7.93
N ASP A 137 18.72 -11.94 7.21
CA ASP A 137 19.57 -10.96 6.55
C ASP A 137 18.79 -10.17 5.47
N MET A 138 17.94 -10.84 4.69
CA MET A 138 17.04 -10.18 3.75
C MET A 138 16.08 -9.21 4.44
N LEU A 139 15.46 -9.60 5.55
CA LEU A 139 14.58 -8.70 6.31
C LEU A 139 15.33 -7.45 6.75
N ASP A 140 16.53 -7.62 7.33
CA ASP A 140 17.38 -6.49 7.76
C ASP A 140 17.76 -5.58 6.59
N LEU A 141 18.10 -6.16 5.42
CA LEU A 141 18.43 -5.40 4.21
C LEU A 141 17.23 -4.62 3.67
N LEU A 142 16.04 -5.21 3.64
CA LEU A 142 14.81 -4.54 3.22
C LEU A 142 14.46 -3.39 4.16
N ASP A 143 14.53 -3.61 5.48
CA ASP A 143 14.27 -2.59 6.51
C ASP A 143 15.26 -1.41 6.40
N GLN A 144 16.57 -1.70 6.32
CA GLN A 144 17.62 -0.67 6.18
C GLN A 144 17.45 0.20 4.94
N ASN A 145 16.87 -0.36 3.86
CA ASN A 145 16.62 0.37 2.61
C ASN A 145 15.20 0.94 2.51
N GLY A 146 14.34 0.71 3.50
CA GLY A 146 12.96 1.17 3.52
C GLY A 146 12.12 0.56 2.40
N VAL A 147 12.32 -0.72 2.10
CA VAL A 147 11.46 -1.52 1.22
C VAL A 147 10.42 -2.20 2.09
N LEU A 148 9.15 -1.90 1.85
CA LEU A 148 8.06 -2.49 2.62
C LEU A 148 7.79 -3.92 2.17
N TYR A 149 7.48 -4.78 3.12
CA TYR A 149 7.14 -6.19 2.88
C TYR A 149 6.06 -6.68 3.84
N PHE A 150 5.48 -7.83 3.56
CA PHE A 150 4.45 -8.48 4.37
C PHE A 150 4.48 -10.00 4.20
N GLY A 151 3.87 -10.72 5.14
CA GLY A 151 3.79 -12.18 5.08
C GLY A 151 5.09 -12.91 5.44
N GLY A 152 6.05 -12.19 6.01
CA GLY A 152 7.29 -12.72 6.55
C GLY A 152 7.85 -11.83 7.65
N GLY A 153 8.64 -12.39 8.56
CA GLY A 153 9.15 -11.64 9.70
C GLY A 153 10.20 -12.38 10.51
N GLN A 154 10.85 -11.67 11.42
CA GLN A 154 11.86 -12.23 12.34
C GLN A 154 11.27 -13.24 13.36
N ASN A 155 9.95 -13.23 13.51
CA ASN A 155 9.18 -14.19 14.31
C ASN A 155 7.73 -14.24 13.83
N ILE A 156 6.92 -15.15 14.36
CA ILE A 156 5.52 -15.35 13.97
C ILE A 156 4.68 -14.06 14.11
N ARG A 157 4.86 -13.29 15.18
CA ARG A 157 4.13 -12.03 15.38
C ARG A 157 4.41 -11.02 14.26
N LEU A 158 5.66 -10.88 13.85
CA LEU A 158 6.08 -9.97 12.78
C LEU A 158 5.70 -10.50 11.39
N ALA A 159 5.73 -11.82 11.18
CA ALA A 159 5.28 -12.41 9.91
C ALA A 159 3.80 -12.17 9.65
N HIS A 160 2.98 -12.12 10.69
CA HIS A 160 1.53 -11.87 10.66
C HIS A 160 1.17 -10.37 10.82
N GLU A 161 2.15 -9.48 10.85
CA GLU A 161 1.90 -8.04 10.98
C GLU A 161 1.36 -7.47 9.66
N PRO A 162 0.21 -6.75 9.67
CA PRO A 162 -0.30 -6.11 8.46
C PRO A 162 0.64 -5.01 7.97
N GLN A 163 1.01 -5.03 6.70
CA GLN A 163 1.71 -3.90 6.08
C GLN A 163 0.71 -2.81 5.74
N MET A 164 0.88 -1.63 6.36
CA MET A 164 -0.02 -0.50 6.16
C MET A 164 0.47 0.43 5.06
N ILE A 165 -0.41 0.79 4.12
CA ILE A 165 -0.17 1.80 3.09
C ILE A 165 -1.22 2.91 3.21
N GLY A 166 -0.76 4.16 3.38
CA GLY A 166 -1.60 5.34 3.33
C GLY A 166 -1.57 5.97 1.95
N ILE A 167 -2.71 6.04 1.25
CA ILE A 167 -2.77 6.60 -0.10
C ILE A 167 -4.09 7.35 -0.33
N LYS A 168 -4.03 8.57 -0.86
CA LYS A 168 -5.20 9.40 -1.21
C LYS A 168 -6.22 9.54 -0.06
N GLY A 169 -5.75 9.54 1.20
CA GLY A 169 -6.59 9.64 2.40
C GLY A 169 -7.26 8.33 2.83
N LYS A 170 -6.94 7.22 2.17
CA LYS A 170 -7.34 5.86 2.58
C LYS A 170 -6.18 5.14 3.27
N ARG A 171 -6.51 4.19 4.12
CA ARG A 171 -5.55 3.28 4.78
C ARG A 171 -5.83 1.87 4.29
N ILE A 172 -4.81 1.26 3.72
CA ILE A 172 -4.90 -0.09 3.16
C ILE A 172 -3.99 -0.98 3.99
N ALA A 173 -4.51 -2.06 4.54
CA ALA A 173 -3.73 -3.12 5.15
C ALA A 173 -3.52 -4.23 4.12
N ILE A 174 -2.29 -4.71 4.02
CA ILE A 174 -1.92 -5.82 3.15
C ILE A 174 -1.41 -6.95 4.05
N LEU A 175 -1.94 -8.14 3.81
CA LEU A 175 -1.58 -9.37 4.49
C LEU A 175 -1.13 -10.39 3.44
N GLY A 176 -0.22 -11.27 3.80
CA GLY A 176 0.27 -12.33 2.91
C GLY A 176 0.45 -13.63 3.67
N TYR A 177 0.05 -14.74 3.05
CA TYR A 177 0.11 -16.06 3.64
C TYR A 177 0.56 -17.08 2.62
N ASN A 178 1.18 -18.15 3.08
CA ASN A 178 1.58 -19.28 2.25
C ASN A 178 0.86 -20.56 2.70
N GLU A 179 0.44 -21.36 1.72
CA GLU A 179 -0.11 -22.71 1.91
C GLU A 179 0.69 -23.79 1.17
N PHE A 180 1.80 -23.43 0.54
CA PHE A 180 2.59 -24.37 -0.24
C PHE A 180 3.39 -25.30 0.69
N LEU A 181 3.08 -26.58 0.64
CA LEU A 181 3.74 -27.60 1.45
C LEU A 181 5.16 -27.92 0.93
N PRO A 182 6.08 -28.33 1.82
CA PRO A 182 5.90 -28.57 3.25
C PRO A 182 5.90 -27.28 4.07
N ARG A 183 5.22 -27.28 5.23
CA ARG A 183 5.17 -26.15 6.21
C ARG A 183 6.50 -25.98 6.97
N SER A 184 7.62 -26.12 6.29
CA SER A 184 8.94 -26.17 6.93
C SER A 184 9.52 -24.80 7.28
N PHE A 185 9.09 -23.74 6.59
CA PHE A 185 9.64 -22.39 6.72
C PHE A 185 8.69 -21.39 7.36
N GLU A 186 7.70 -21.87 8.07
CA GLU A 186 6.83 -21.04 8.88
C GLU A 186 7.61 -20.31 9.97
N ALA A 187 7.26 -19.04 10.21
CA ALA A 187 7.79 -18.28 11.33
C ALA A 187 7.35 -18.86 12.66
N LEU A 188 8.24 -18.93 13.65
CA LEU A 188 7.94 -19.33 15.02
C LEU A 188 8.22 -18.17 15.98
N ASN A 189 7.98 -18.38 17.27
CA ASN A 189 8.22 -17.33 18.27
C ASN A 189 9.68 -16.86 18.30
N ASP A 190 10.60 -17.78 18.06
CA ASP A 190 12.06 -17.62 18.13
C ASP A 190 12.79 -17.88 16.81
N ARG A 191 12.03 -17.95 15.70
CA ARG A 191 12.56 -18.25 14.37
C ARG A 191 11.90 -17.37 13.31
N SER A 192 12.73 -16.72 12.49
CA SER A 192 12.27 -16.01 11.30
C SER A 192 11.67 -16.96 10.26
N GLY A 193 10.71 -16.46 9.49
CA GLY A 193 10.03 -17.23 8.46
C GLY A 193 8.81 -16.49 7.92
N ILE A 194 7.94 -17.22 7.26
CA ILE A 194 6.74 -16.71 6.59
C ILE A 194 5.47 -17.00 7.39
N ALA A 195 4.43 -16.19 7.15
CA ALA A 195 3.12 -16.42 7.70
C ALA A 195 2.43 -17.59 7.00
N TRP A 196 1.86 -18.50 7.80
CA TRP A 196 1.08 -19.62 7.30
C TRP A 196 -0.42 -19.29 7.31
N SER A 197 -1.16 -19.84 6.36
CA SER A 197 -2.59 -19.57 6.14
C SER A 197 -3.48 -20.42 7.06
N ASP A 198 -3.31 -20.29 8.38
CA ASP A 198 -4.26 -20.87 9.33
C ASP A 198 -5.46 -19.95 9.51
N ASP A 199 -6.68 -20.47 9.41
CA ASP A 199 -7.92 -19.69 9.49
C ASP A 199 -7.99 -18.79 10.73
N ASP A 200 -7.58 -19.29 11.90
CA ASP A 200 -7.60 -18.53 13.15
C ASP A 200 -6.67 -17.31 13.10
N TYR A 201 -5.47 -17.48 12.55
CA TYR A 201 -4.52 -16.37 12.35
C TYR A 201 -5.03 -15.38 11.31
N VAL A 202 -5.52 -15.86 10.17
CA VAL A 202 -6.04 -15.01 9.09
C VAL A 202 -7.20 -14.15 9.59
N ILE A 203 -8.16 -14.76 10.29
CA ILE A 203 -9.31 -14.05 10.86
C ILE A 203 -8.86 -13.02 11.89
N TYR A 204 -7.94 -13.40 12.77
CA TYR A 204 -7.40 -12.50 13.80
C TYR A 204 -6.67 -11.30 13.17
N ASP A 205 -5.82 -11.54 12.18
CA ASP A 205 -5.05 -10.49 11.51
C ASP A 205 -5.94 -9.50 10.74
N ILE A 206 -6.99 -10.00 10.08
CA ILE A 206 -8.00 -9.16 9.43
C ILE A 206 -8.73 -8.29 10.45
N GLN A 207 -9.09 -8.86 11.60
CA GLN A 207 -9.75 -8.10 12.68
C GLN A 207 -8.83 -7.03 13.25
N ARG A 208 -7.56 -7.34 13.50
CA ARG A 208 -6.53 -6.39 13.93
C ARG A 208 -6.37 -5.26 12.91
N ALA A 209 -6.24 -5.60 11.63
CA ALA A 209 -6.13 -4.61 10.56
C ALA A 209 -7.28 -3.60 10.57
N LYS A 210 -8.50 -4.05 10.80
CA LYS A 210 -9.69 -3.19 10.88
C LYS A 210 -9.78 -2.39 12.17
N ILE A 211 -9.55 -3.02 13.31
CA ILE A 211 -9.82 -2.43 14.64
C ILE A 211 -8.64 -1.57 15.11
N GLU A 212 -7.43 -2.12 15.10
CA GLU A 212 -6.25 -1.45 15.64
C GLU A 212 -5.65 -0.48 14.62
N TYR A 213 -5.50 -0.91 13.37
CA TYR A 213 -4.88 -0.11 12.30
C TYR A 213 -5.89 0.76 11.54
N LYS A 214 -7.19 0.57 11.75
CA LYS A 214 -8.28 1.34 11.09
C LYS A 214 -8.16 1.31 9.55
N ALA A 215 -7.88 0.14 9.02
CA ALA A 215 -7.77 -0.10 7.59
C ALA A 215 -9.15 -0.09 6.91
#